data_e4e683b839669740acb7a0e3d27ed40f
#
_entry.id   e4e683b839669740acb7a0e3d27ed40f
#
_cell.length_a   1.000
_cell.length_b   1.000
_cell.length_c   1.000
_cell.angle_alpha   90.00
_cell.angle_beta   90.00
_cell.angle_gamma   90.00
#
_symmetry.space_group_name_H-M   'P 1'
#
loop_
_entity.id
_entity.type
_entity.pdbx_description
1 polymer ?
#
loop_
_entity_poly.entity_id
_entity_poly.type
_entity_poly.pdbx_seq_one_letter_code
_entity_poly.pdbx_strand_id
1 'polypeptide(L)'
;MAYSQNSMCAILLCSYVGIDKNSSLKPLSIGEWNTFLDGIIHIKAEPSIIFSTDNSWMEKMNYSNQQKERMIELISRGASVAFELEELEKKGVNIVSLFDSDYPILIRKKLKKKAPPILFYAGNLELAKKIGIAIVGSRNVDDEGIEFTKKLVQKAANEKLIIYSGGARGVDTISEMTALHSGSAVVSFLSDSLLSRIKKQEVIKYIIAGTLLLFSDVKPDVGFTAARAMNRNKYIYASAYGAFVIESDYNKGGTWNGAIESIKNDYTKTLIWNNKKYNGNLKLIENGGIPYEMTEESIYSIITKKEQNFEQLDLFSDCVYRNDTVKINKAKDDEKKNCKNDIYNMIKMFLVEYIGSGRSLEEISNNFDILDSQMYIWLEHLCKEKFVKFDKGVYKRI
;
A
#
# COMPACT_ATOMS: atom_id res chain seq x y z
N MET A 1 6.39 -14.04 -13.36
CA MET A 1 7.09 -12.91 -12.70
C MET A 1 8.23 -13.42 -11.83
N ALA A 2 9.42 -12.81 -11.81
CA ALA A 2 10.49 -13.24 -10.91
C ALA A 2 10.37 -12.45 -9.59
N TYR A 3 10.12 -13.15 -8.48
CA TYR A 3 10.10 -12.55 -7.15
C TYR A 3 11.53 -12.36 -6.61
N SER A 4 11.78 -11.29 -5.87
CA SER A 4 13.04 -11.14 -5.12
C SER A 4 13.15 -12.24 -4.05
N GLN A 5 14.37 -12.52 -3.56
CA GLN A 5 14.55 -13.51 -2.48
C GLN A 5 13.79 -13.08 -1.20
N ASN A 6 13.76 -11.79 -0.88
CA ASN A 6 13.01 -11.30 0.27
C ASN A 6 11.49 -11.45 0.07
N SER A 7 10.98 -11.21 -1.15
CA SER A 7 9.57 -11.45 -1.49
C SER A 7 9.22 -12.92 -1.42
N MET A 8 10.09 -13.80 -1.92
CA MET A 8 9.91 -15.25 -1.82
C MET A 8 9.93 -15.73 -0.36
N CYS A 9 10.76 -15.13 0.49
CA CYS A 9 10.75 -15.38 1.94
C CYS A 9 9.36 -15.05 2.54
N ALA A 10 8.80 -13.89 2.22
CA ALA A 10 7.46 -13.51 2.71
C ALA A 10 6.37 -14.48 2.20
N ILE A 11 6.45 -14.90 0.94
CA ILE A 11 5.50 -15.86 0.35
C ILE A 11 5.60 -17.23 1.05
N LEU A 12 6.81 -17.76 1.23
CA LEU A 12 7.04 -19.04 1.90
C LEU A 12 6.57 -19.02 3.35
N LEU A 13 6.89 -17.98 4.09
CA LEU A 13 6.62 -17.96 5.51
C LEU A 13 5.17 -17.53 5.86
N CYS A 14 4.55 -16.65 5.04
CA CYS A 14 3.30 -15.99 5.39
C CYS A 14 2.10 -16.39 4.53
N SER A 15 2.25 -17.33 3.58
CA SER A 15 1.14 -17.76 2.73
C SER A 15 0.81 -19.24 2.82
N TYR A 16 -0.45 -19.56 2.50
CA TYR A 16 -0.90 -20.94 2.29
C TYR A 16 -0.60 -21.50 0.89
N VAL A 17 0.15 -20.75 0.05
CA VAL A 17 0.58 -21.23 -1.27
C VAL A 17 1.49 -22.45 -1.09
N GLY A 18 1.26 -23.52 -1.84
CA GLY A 18 2.00 -24.79 -1.74
C GLY A 18 1.76 -25.59 -0.46
N ILE A 19 0.74 -25.24 0.34
CA ILE A 19 0.29 -26.04 1.47
C ILE A 19 -0.94 -26.87 1.09
N ASP A 20 -0.86 -28.18 1.28
CA ASP A 20 -1.99 -29.09 1.08
C ASP A 20 -3.16 -28.73 2.01
N LYS A 21 -4.40 -28.84 1.51
CA LYS A 21 -5.61 -28.52 2.30
C LYS A 21 -5.79 -29.38 3.55
N ASN A 22 -5.22 -30.56 3.56
CA ASN A 22 -5.29 -31.49 4.68
C ASN A 22 -4.09 -31.35 5.65
N SER A 23 -3.11 -30.51 5.32
CA SER A 23 -1.94 -30.28 6.16
C SER A 23 -2.30 -29.46 7.40
N SER A 24 -1.70 -29.81 8.52
CA SER A 24 -1.75 -29.02 9.75
C SER A 24 -0.81 -27.84 9.77
N LEU A 25 0.09 -27.73 8.77
CA LEU A 25 1.07 -26.66 8.64
C LEU A 25 0.38 -25.30 8.47
N LYS A 26 0.75 -24.35 9.32
CA LYS A 26 0.22 -22.98 9.28
C LYS A 26 1.34 -22.00 8.97
N PRO A 27 1.12 -21.07 8.01
CA PRO A 27 2.01 -19.93 7.81
C PRO A 27 2.16 -19.11 9.09
N LEU A 28 3.19 -18.26 9.13
CA LEU A 28 3.35 -17.31 10.22
C LEU A 28 2.17 -16.33 10.25
N SER A 29 1.65 -16.07 11.43
CA SER A 29 0.76 -14.93 11.68
C SER A 29 1.51 -13.62 11.53
N ILE A 30 0.81 -12.50 11.39
CA ILE A 30 1.43 -11.15 11.33
C ILE A 30 2.31 -10.89 12.55
N GLY A 31 1.91 -11.34 13.74
CA GLY A 31 2.72 -11.21 14.96
C GLY A 31 4.02 -12.02 14.90
N GLU A 32 3.96 -13.29 14.49
CA GLU A 32 5.14 -14.14 14.31
C GLU A 32 6.06 -13.62 13.20
N TRP A 33 5.49 -13.12 12.11
CA TRP A 33 6.23 -12.47 11.04
C TRP A 33 7.00 -11.25 11.54
N ASN A 34 6.38 -10.38 12.33
CA ASN A 34 7.06 -9.23 12.93
C ASN A 34 8.18 -9.67 13.89
N THR A 35 7.94 -10.72 14.70
CA THR A 35 8.98 -11.29 15.56
C THR A 35 10.15 -11.84 14.75
N PHE A 36 9.88 -12.51 13.62
CA PHE A 36 10.91 -12.95 12.68
C PHE A 36 11.71 -11.77 12.14
N LEU A 37 11.05 -10.72 11.64
CA LEU A 37 11.74 -9.53 11.12
C LEU A 37 12.56 -8.81 12.19
N ASP A 38 12.02 -8.63 13.39
CA ASP A 38 12.75 -8.01 14.52
C ASP A 38 14.02 -8.84 14.84
N GLY A 39 13.93 -10.16 14.81
CA GLY A 39 15.07 -11.07 15.01
C GLY A 39 16.12 -10.98 13.90
N ILE A 40 15.68 -10.93 12.64
CA ILE A 40 16.57 -10.77 11.46
C ILE A 40 17.35 -9.45 11.56
N ILE A 41 16.69 -8.36 11.95
CA ILE A 41 17.34 -7.07 12.18
C ILE A 41 18.36 -7.17 13.31
N HIS A 42 18.02 -7.84 14.41
CA HIS A 42 18.92 -8.02 15.55
C HIS A 42 20.23 -8.75 15.19
N ILE A 43 20.14 -9.77 14.35
CA ILE A 43 21.32 -10.51 13.85
C ILE A 43 21.97 -9.85 12.64
N LYS A 44 21.53 -8.64 12.23
CA LYS A 44 22.03 -7.87 11.08
C LYS A 44 22.01 -8.66 9.77
N ALA A 45 20.97 -9.43 9.54
CA ALA A 45 20.77 -10.21 8.32
C ALA A 45 19.58 -9.65 7.50
N GLU A 46 19.39 -10.19 6.31
CA GLU A 46 18.20 -9.96 5.49
C GLU A 46 17.25 -11.16 5.56
N PRO A 47 15.94 -10.99 5.27
CA PRO A 47 14.97 -12.08 5.27
C PRO A 47 15.34 -13.24 4.34
N SER A 48 16.09 -12.97 3.27
CA SER A 48 16.62 -13.99 2.33
C SER A 48 17.60 -14.99 2.97
N ILE A 49 18.05 -14.77 4.22
CA ILE A 49 18.89 -15.72 4.97
C ILE A 49 18.25 -17.10 5.10
N ILE A 50 16.92 -17.19 5.01
CA ILE A 50 16.21 -18.47 5.04
C ILE A 50 16.63 -19.43 3.89
N PHE A 51 17.25 -18.91 2.83
CA PHE A 51 17.78 -19.70 1.70
C PHE A 51 19.25 -20.10 1.89
N SER A 52 19.87 -19.68 2.99
CA SER A 52 21.22 -20.13 3.34
C SER A 52 21.23 -21.64 3.62
N THR A 53 22.30 -22.31 3.22
CA THR A 53 22.55 -23.71 3.58
C THR A 53 22.89 -23.88 5.07
N ASP A 54 23.36 -22.81 5.71
CA ASP A 54 23.61 -22.76 7.14
C ASP A 54 22.38 -22.25 7.91
N ASN A 55 21.78 -23.12 8.69
CA ASN A 55 20.64 -22.82 9.54
C ASN A 55 21.00 -22.22 10.92
N SER A 56 22.27 -21.87 11.15
CA SER A 56 22.76 -21.31 12.43
C SER A 56 22.05 -20.02 12.82
N TRP A 57 21.44 -19.30 11.87
CA TRP A 57 20.60 -18.13 12.13
C TRP A 57 19.40 -18.46 13.03
N MET A 58 18.84 -19.68 12.95
CA MET A 58 17.72 -20.09 13.79
C MET A 58 18.14 -20.23 15.27
N GLU A 59 19.38 -20.62 15.54
CA GLU A 59 19.93 -20.65 16.91
C GLU A 59 20.03 -19.23 17.48
N LYS A 60 20.50 -18.27 16.66
CA LYS A 60 20.61 -16.87 17.06
C LYS A 60 19.25 -16.20 17.32
N MET A 61 18.17 -16.77 16.77
CA MET A 61 16.79 -16.29 16.95
C MET A 61 16.12 -16.87 18.21
N ASN A 62 16.78 -17.74 18.96
CA ASN A 62 16.26 -18.43 20.15
C ASN A 62 14.93 -19.16 19.90
N TYR A 63 14.75 -19.76 18.72
CA TYR A 63 13.56 -20.54 18.42
C TYR A 63 13.53 -21.86 19.18
N SER A 64 12.35 -22.25 19.69
CA SER A 64 12.10 -23.60 20.21
C SER A 64 12.24 -24.64 19.09
N ASN A 65 12.47 -25.91 19.45
CA ASN A 65 12.56 -27.00 18.48
C ASN A 65 11.31 -27.05 17.57
N GLN A 66 10.13 -26.92 18.13
CA GLN A 66 8.86 -26.89 17.37
C GLN A 66 8.80 -25.72 16.38
N GLN A 67 9.28 -24.53 16.76
CA GLN A 67 9.34 -23.38 15.85
C GLN A 67 10.35 -23.62 14.73
N LYS A 68 11.54 -24.20 15.02
CA LYS A 68 12.54 -24.57 14.03
C LYS A 68 12.01 -25.57 13.02
N GLU A 69 11.37 -26.65 13.50
CA GLU A 69 10.74 -27.67 12.65
C GLU A 69 9.71 -27.06 11.71
N ARG A 70 8.80 -26.22 12.25
CA ARG A 70 7.81 -25.50 11.45
C ARG A 70 8.44 -24.57 10.42
N MET A 71 9.50 -23.84 10.78
CA MET A 71 10.22 -22.96 9.84
C MET A 71 10.85 -23.76 8.71
N ILE A 72 11.53 -24.87 9.01
CA ILE A 72 12.12 -25.76 8.01
C ILE A 72 11.02 -26.31 7.08
N GLU A 73 9.90 -26.77 7.62
CA GLU A 73 8.78 -27.26 6.82
C GLU A 73 8.20 -26.16 5.91
N LEU A 74 8.05 -24.93 6.42
CA LEU A 74 7.60 -23.80 5.62
C LEU A 74 8.59 -23.46 4.49
N ILE A 75 9.88 -23.51 4.73
CA ILE A 75 10.94 -23.19 3.75
C ILE A 75 11.06 -24.29 2.71
N SER A 76 10.92 -25.56 3.08
CA SER A 76 11.08 -26.72 2.18
C SER A 76 10.04 -26.81 1.07
N ARG A 77 8.97 -26.02 1.13
CA ARG A 77 7.88 -25.99 0.12
C ARG A 77 8.25 -25.29 -1.19
N GLY A 78 9.50 -24.86 -1.40
CA GLY A 78 9.88 -24.04 -2.54
C GLY A 78 9.34 -24.52 -3.89
N ALA A 79 9.43 -25.84 -4.18
CA ALA A 79 8.91 -26.42 -5.42
C ALA A 79 7.38 -26.33 -5.54
N SER A 80 6.65 -26.69 -4.46
CA SER A 80 5.18 -26.61 -4.45
C SER A 80 4.68 -25.17 -4.56
N VAL A 81 5.38 -24.23 -3.92
CA VAL A 81 5.09 -22.80 -4.04
C VAL A 81 5.32 -22.31 -5.46
N ALA A 82 6.44 -22.64 -6.07
CA ALA A 82 6.75 -22.23 -7.46
C ALA A 82 5.68 -22.73 -8.43
N PHE A 83 5.26 -24.00 -8.30
CA PHE A 83 4.20 -24.57 -9.13
C PHE A 83 2.85 -23.86 -8.94
N GLU A 84 2.42 -23.64 -7.70
CA GLU A 84 1.13 -22.96 -7.43
C GLU A 84 1.16 -21.49 -7.85
N LEU A 85 2.31 -20.78 -7.73
CA LEU A 85 2.46 -19.41 -8.23
C LEU A 85 2.29 -19.33 -9.74
N GLU A 86 2.88 -20.27 -10.49
CA GLU A 86 2.70 -20.36 -11.95
C GLU A 86 1.23 -20.60 -12.33
N GLU A 87 0.54 -21.47 -11.61
CA GLU A 87 -0.89 -21.73 -11.81
C GLU A 87 -1.77 -20.51 -11.47
N LEU A 88 -1.40 -19.71 -10.48
CA LEU A 88 -2.09 -18.47 -10.14
C LEU A 88 -1.84 -17.39 -11.21
N GLU A 89 -0.61 -17.25 -11.69
CA GLU A 89 -0.25 -16.32 -12.77
C GLU A 89 -1.01 -16.62 -14.06
N LYS A 90 -1.11 -17.90 -14.45
CA LYS A 90 -1.94 -18.35 -15.61
C LYS A 90 -3.42 -17.95 -15.46
N LYS A 91 -3.91 -17.84 -14.23
CA LYS A 91 -5.28 -17.40 -13.93
C LYS A 91 -5.40 -15.86 -13.77
N GLY A 92 -4.32 -15.11 -13.97
CA GLY A 92 -4.28 -13.65 -13.82
C GLY A 92 -4.20 -13.17 -12.37
N VAL A 93 -3.76 -14.05 -11.45
CA VAL A 93 -3.54 -13.70 -10.04
C VAL A 93 -2.05 -13.67 -9.75
N ASN A 94 -1.58 -12.56 -9.18
CA ASN A 94 -0.20 -12.36 -8.79
C ASN A 94 -0.10 -12.03 -7.29
N ILE A 95 1.13 -11.95 -6.79
CA ILE A 95 1.41 -11.55 -5.40
C ILE A 95 2.30 -10.31 -5.44
N VAL A 96 2.07 -9.41 -4.49
CA VAL A 96 2.98 -8.32 -4.14
C VAL A 96 3.31 -8.41 -2.65
N SER A 97 4.57 -8.27 -2.29
CA SER A 97 5.07 -8.37 -0.92
C SER A 97 5.50 -7.01 -0.36
N LEU A 98 5.65 -6.92 0.96
CA LEU A 98 6.19 -5.73 1.63
C LEU A 98 7.59 -5.30 1.12
N PHE A 99 8.32 -6.20 0.45
CA PHE A 99 9.66 -5.91 -0.09
C PHE A 99 9.63 -5.38 -1.53
N ASP A 100 8.47 -5.41 -2.18
CA ASP A 100 8.34 -4.94 -3.55
C ASP A 100 8.06 -3.44 -3.60
N SER A 101 8.65 -2.72 -4.56
CA SER A 101 8.42 -1.28 -4.80
C SER A 101 6.96 -0.96 -5.10
N ASP A 102 6.25 -1.91 -5.70
CA ASP A 102 4.85 -1.78 -6.10
C ASP A 102 3.85 -2.12 -4.99
N TYR A 103 4.34 -2.51 -3.80
CA TYR A 103 3.45 -2.70 -2.66
C TYR A 103 2.74 -1.40 -2.28
N PRO A 104 1.41 -1.41 -2.00
CA PRO A 104 0.65 -0.20 -1.68
C PRO A 104 1.28 0.60 -0.53
N ILE A 105 1.94 1.72 -0.87
CA ILE A 105 2.75 2.50 0.07
C ILE A 105 1.94 3.02 1.27
N LEU A 106 0.68 3.41 1.05
CA LEU A 106 -0.18 3.90 2.13
C LEU A 106 -0.51 2.80 3.14
N ILE A 107 -0.73 1.55 2.68
CA ILE A 107 -0.92 0.40 3.57
C ILE A 107 0.31 0.21 4.44
N ARG A 108 1.51 0.20 3.84
CA ARG A 108 2.78 0.06 4.57
C ARG A 108 2.94 1.15 5.63
N LYS A 109 2.74 2.42 5.26
CA LYS A 109 2.95 3.57 6.14
C LYS A 109 1.92 3.65 7.26
N LYS A 110 0.65 3.46 6.96
CA LYS A 110 -0.44 3.65 7.92
C LYS A 110 -0.65 2.45 8.83
N LEU A 111 -0.50 1.24 8.32
CA LEU A 111 -0.67 0.02 9.12
C LEU A 111 0.61 -0.43 9.82
N LYS A 112 1.79 -0.03 9.34
CA LYS A 112 3.08 -0.39 9.95
C LYS A 112 3.18 -1.91 10.21
N LYS A 113 3.41 -2.33 11.43
CA LYS A 113 3.46 -3.75 11.84
C LYS A 113 2.14 -4.54 11.62
N LYS A 114 1.02 -3.86 11.33
CA LYS A 114 -0.26 -4.50 10.96
C LYS A 114 -0.43 -4.69 9.46
N ALA A 115 0.51 -4.21 8.62
CA ALA A 115 0.46 -4.40 7.18
C ALA A 115 0.63 -5.88 6.82
N PRO A 116 -0.14 -6.42 5.85
CA PRO A 116 0.00 -7.82 5.46
C PRO A 116 1.36 -8.03 4.75
N PRO A 117 2.11 -9.10 5.09
CA PRO A 117 3.40 -9.38 4.46
C PRO A 117 3.32 -9.55 2.95
N ILE A 118 2.19 -10.05 2.46
CA ILE A 118 1.87 -10.23 1.05
C ILE A 118 0.41 -9.85 0.78
N LEU A 119 0.15 -9.47 -0.45
CA LEU A 119 -1.20 -9.30 -1.02
C LEU A 119 -1.29 -10.06 -2.34
N PHE A 120 -2.31 -10.89 -2.49
CA PHE A 120 -2.72 -11.42 -3.79
C PHE A 120 -3.47 -10.34 -4.55
N TYR A 121 -3.23 -10.23 -5.86
CA TYR A 121 -3.94 -9.24 -6.66
C TYR A 121 -4.26 -9.74 -8.07
N ALA A 122 -5.27 -9.11 -8.66
CA ALA A 122 -5.63 -9.26 -10.08
C ALA A 122 -6.01 -7.89 -10.64
N GLY A 123 -5.46 -7.54 -11.80
CA GLY A 123 -5.66 -6.24 -12.46
C GLY A 123 -4.42 -5.36 -12.45
N ASN A 124 -4.62 -4.07 -12.70
CA ASN A 124 -3.54 -3.10 -12.86
C ASN A 124 -3.03 -2.57 -11.50
N LEU A 125 -1.87 -3.04 -11.07
CA LEU A 125 -1.27 -2.70 -9.77
C LEU A 125 -0.97 -1.19 -9.62
N GLU A 126 -0.73 -0.47 -10.73
CA GLU A 126 -0.50 0.98 -10.73
C GLU A 126 -1.68 1.80 -10.17
N LEU A 127 -2.89 1.22 -10.15
CA LEU A 127 -4.03 1.87 -9.51
C LEU A 127 -3.83 2.07 -8.01
N ALA A 128 -3.09 1.19 -7.34
CA ALA A 128 -2.80 1.32 -5.91
C ALA A 128 -1.93 2.54 -5.55
N LYS A 129 -1.30 3.18 -6.54
CA LYS A 129 -0.48 4.39 -6.37
C LYS A 129 -1.29 5.68 -6.57
N LYS A 130 -2.53 5.57 -7.07
CA LYS A 130 -3.35 6.75 -7.41
C LYS A 130 -4.05 7.33 -6.18
N ILE A 131 -4.24 8.65 -6.21
CA ILE A 131 -5.01 9.35 -5.19
C ILE A 131 -6.48 8.98 -5.32
N GLY A 132 -7.11 8.65 -4.20
CA GLY A 132 -8.52 8.28 -4.18
C GLY A 132 -9.11 8.28 -2.79
N ILE A 133 -10.40 8.00 -2.75
CA ILE A 133 -11.21 7.97 -1.53
C ILE A 133 -11.75 6.56 -1.26
N ALA A 134 -11.80 6.19 -0.01
CA ALA A 134 -12.54 5.01 0.43
C ALA A 134 -14.03 5.36 0.57
N ILE A 135 -14.89 4.48 0.07
CA ILE A 135 -16.34 4.57 0.28
C ILE A 135 -16.82 3.28 0.91
N VAL A 136 -17.41 3.39 2.08
CA VAL A 136 -17.86 2.25 2.89
C VAL A 136 -19.23 2.53 3.47
N GLY A 137 -20.00 1.48 3.74
CA GLY A 137 -21.32 1.67 4.33
C GLY A 137 -22.10 0.37 4.53
N SER A 138 -23.38 0.52 4.81
CA SER A 138 -24.34 -0.55 5.07
C SER A 138 -24.46 -1.51 3.85
N ARG A 139 -24.61 -2.81 4.16
CA ARG A 139 -24.99 -3.80 3.15
C ARG A 139 -26.47 -3.71 2.75
N ASN A 140 -27.28 -3.06 3.57
CA ASN A 140 -28.71 -2.87 3.38
C ASN A 140 -29.01 -1.35 3.31
N VAL A 141 -28.22 -0.62 2.54
CA VAL A 141 -28.38 0.81 2.31
C VAL A 141 -29.74 1.11 1.67
N ASP A 142 -30.39 2.16 2.15
CA ASP A 142 -31.68 2.61 1.62
C ASP A 142 -31.53 3.54 0.37
N ASP A 143 -32.64 3.94 -0.21
CA ASP A 143 -32.67 4.73 -1.45
C ASP A 143 -31.94 6.07 -1.31
N GLU A 144 -32.04 6.72 -0.15
CA GLU A 144 -31.34 7.99 0.12
C GLU A 144 -29.82 7.78 0.18
N GLY A 145 -29.37 6.72 0.85
CA GLY A 145 -27.96 6.34 0.89
C GLY A 145 -27.41 5.91 -0.47
N ILE A 146 -28.22 5.22 -1.29
CA ILE A 146 -27.87 4.87 -2.67
C ILE A 146 -27.63 6.14 -3.49
N GLU A 147 -28.55 7.08 -3.44
CA GLU A 147 -28.48 8.34 -4.20
C GLU A 147 -27.28 9.19 -3.76
N PHE A 148 -27.06 9.31 -2.45
CA PHE A 148 -25.90 10.00 -1.91
C PHE A 148 -24.59 9.35 -2.36
N THR A 149 -24.50 8.02 -2.31
CA THR A 149 -23.32 7.26 -2.76
C THR A 149 -23.01 7.56 -4.23
N LYS A 150 -24.01 7.50 -5.10
CA LYS A 150 -23.85 7.78 -6.54
C LYS A 150 -23.34 9.20 -6.79
N LYS A 151 -23.94 10.21 -6.15
CA LYS A 151 -23.50 11.62 -6.26
C LYS A 151 -22.07 11.81 -5.80
N LEU A 152 -21.69 11.22 -4.67
CA LEU A 152 -20.34 11.29 -4.13
C LEU A 152 -19.32 10.69 -5.10
N VAL A 153 -19.62 9.51 -5.65
CA VAL A 153 -18.76 8.83 -6.62
C VAL A 153 -18.62 9.64 -7.90
N GLN A 154 -19.72 10.19 -8.44
CA GLN A 154 -19.66 11.03 -9.63
C GLN A 154 -18.80 12.27 -9.41
N LYS A 155 -18.93 12.92 -8.25
CA LYS A 155 -18.09 14.05 -7.88
C LYS A 155 -16.62 13.65 -7.80
N ALA A 156 -16.31 12.52 -7.16
CA ALA A 156 -14.93 11.98 -7.09
C ALA A 156 -14.37 11.67 -8.49
N ALA A 157 -15.19 11.06 -9.37
CA ALA A 157 -14.79 10.73 -10.75
C ALA A 157 -14.49 12.00 -11.57
N ASN A 158 -15.29 13.05 -11.43
CA ASN A 158 -15.05 14.35 -12.08
C ASN A 158 -13.72 14.99 -11.62
N GLU A 159 -13.32 14.75 -10.37
CA GLU A 159 -12.04 15.17 -9.81
C GLU A 159 -10.89 14.19 -10.09
N LYS A 160 -11.12 13.15 -10.92
CA LYS A 160 -10.14 12.08 -11.26
C LYS A 160 -9.64 11.29 -10.07
N LEU A 161 -10.41 11.25 -8.99
CA LEU A 161 -10.13 10.41 -7.83
C LEU A 161 -10.62 8.99 -8.09
N ILE A 162 -9.83 8.00 -7.69
CA ILE A 162 -10.25 6.60 -7.76
C ILE A 162 -11.00 6.19 -6.49
N ILE A 163 -11.75 5.09 -6.59
CA ILE A 163 -12.52 4.57 -5.46
C ILE A 163 -11.84 3.35 -4.86
N TYR A 164 -11.64 3.39 -3.54
CA TYR A 164 -11.23 2.25 -2.72
C TYR A 164 -12.44 1.69 -1.99
N SER A 165 -12.72 0.40 -2.12
CA SER A 165 -13.87 -0.24 -1.47
C SER A 165 -13.60 -1.73 -1.20
N GLY A 166 -14.63 -2.48 -0.88
CA GLY A 166 -14.47 -3.86 -0.43
C GLY A 166 -15.30 -4.90 -1.16
N GLY A 167 -16.00 -4.54 -2.22
CA GLY A 167 -16.80 -5.47 -3.03
C GLY A 167 -17.96 -6.14 -2.28
N ALA A 168 -18.34 -5.66 -1.10
CA ALA A 168 -19.50 -6.16 -0.37
C ALA A 168 -20.80 -5.66 -1.00
N ARG A 169 -21.93 -6.32 -0.66
CA ARG A 169 -23.26 -5.83 -1.06
C ARG A 169 -23.54 -4.44 -0.48
N GLY A 170 -24.40 -3.68 -1.10
CA GLY A 170 -24.81 -2.34 -0.66
C GLY A 170 -23.86 -1.25 -1.12
N VAL A 171 -23.45 -0.37 -0.22
CA VAL A 171 -22.63 0.82 -0.54
C VAL A 171 -21.38 0.48 -1.33
N ASP A 172 -20.66 -0.58 -0.95
CA ASP A 172 -19.42 -0.99 -1.64
C ASP A 172 -19.69 -1.30 -3.12
N THR A 173 -20.64 -2.18 -3.42
CA THR A 173 -20.99 -2.53 -4.82
C THR A 173 -21.51 -1.31 -5.59
N ILE A 174 -22.36 -0.48 -4.96
CA ILE A 174 -22.89 0.72 -5.62
C ILE A 174 -21.76 1.70 -5.97
N SER A 175 -20.84 1.94 -5.04
CA SER A 175 -19.72 2.85 -5.27
C SER A 175 -18.79 2.33 -6.37
N GLU A 176 -18.43 1.04 -6.35
CA GLU A 176 -17.57 0.40 -7.35
C GLU A 176 -18.21 0.45 -8.75
N MET A 177 -19.47 0.04 -8.87
CA MET A 177 -20.15 0.01 -10.17
C MET A 177 -20.38 1.41 -10.72
N THR A 178 -20.76 2.37 -9.87
CA THR A 178 -20.93 3.77 -10.31
C THR A 178 -19.61 4.35 -10.82
N ALA A 179 -18.49 4.10 -10.12
CA ALA A 179 -17.17 4.54 -10.55
C ALA A 179 -16.76 3.94 -11.91
N LEU A 180 -16.88 2.63 -12.05
CA LEU A 180 -16.52 1.92 -13.28
C LEU A 180 -17.38 2.34 -14.47
N HIS A 181 -18.68 2.57 -14.27
CA HIS A 181 -19.58 3.07 -15.30
C HIS A 181 -19.30 4.54 -15.68
N SER A 182 -18.79 5.33 -14.75
CA SER A 182 -18.37 6.72 -15.01
C SER A 182 -16.96 6.84 -15.59
N GLY A 183 -16.31 5.71 -15.93
CA GLY A 183 -14.95 5.70 -16.47
C GLY A 183 -13.84 5.94 -15.45
N SER A 184 -14.18 5.97 -14.15
CA SER A 184 -13.19 6.04 -13.07
C SER A 184 -12.64 4.65 -12.74
N ALA A 185 -11.55 4.60 -11.98
CA ALA A 185 -10.92 3.36 -11.58
C ALA A 185 -11.31 2.96 -10.13
N VAL A 186 -11.20 1.66 -9.87
CA VAL A 186 -11.55 1.06 -8.57
C VAL A 186 -10.42 0.16 -8.09
N VAL A 187 -10.10 0.27 -6.81
CA VAL A 187 -9.30 -0.69 -6.05
C VAL A 187 -10.21 -1.35 -5.01
N SER A 188 -10.42 -2.65 -5.13
CA SER A 188 -11.32 -3.40 -4.25
C SER A 188 -10.55 -4.44 -3.44
N PHE A 189 -10.67 -4.36 -2.10
CA PHE A 189 -10.12 -5.37 -1.20
C PHE A 189 -11.19 -6.43 -0.93
N LEU A 190 -10.91 -7.68 -1.26
CA LEU A 190 -11.88 -8.77 -1.15
C LEU A 190 -11.73 -9.52 0.18
N SER A 191 -12.85 -9.96 0.73
CA SER A 191 -12.90 -10.87 1.89
C SER A 191 -13.39 -12.27 1.52
N ASP A 192 -13.64 -12.49 0.23
CA ASP A 192 -14.08 -13.75 -0.37
C ASP A 192 -13.08 -14.21 -1.45
N SER A 193 -13.44 -15.23 -2.21
CA SER A 193 -12.57 -15.83 -3.21
C SER A 193 -12.26 -14.87 -4.37
N LEU A 194 -11.00 -14.44 -4.45
CA LEU A 194 -10.46 -13.68 -5.59
C LEU A 194 -10.64 -14.47 -6.90
N LEU A 195 -10.32 -15.78 -6.89
CA LEU A 195 -10.49 -16.64 -8.07
C LEU A 195 -11.94 -16.73 -8.55
N SER A 196 -12.90 -16.73 -7.64
CA SER A 196 -14.32 -16.72 -8.03
C SER A 196 -14.75 -15.36 -8.58
N ARG A 197 -14.17 -14.26 -8.06
CA ARG A 197 -14.48 -12.90 -8.48
C ARG A 197 -13.99 -12.65 -9.92
N ILE A 198 -12.75 -13.03 -10.24
CA ILE A 198 -12.16 -12.80 -11.57
C ILE A 198 -12.76 -13.69 -12.69
N LYS A 199 -13.54 -14.70 -12.35
CA LYS A 199 -14.28 -15.50 -13.36
C LYS A 199 -15.53 -14.81 -13.91
N LYS A 200 -16.02 -13.76 -13.25
CA LYS A 200 -17.21 -13.04 -13.68
C LYS A 200 -16.89 -12.19 -14.90
N GLN A 201 -17.63 -12.35 -16.00
CA GLN A 201 -17.41 -11.62 -17.25
C GLN A 201 -17.38 -10.10 -17.04
N GLU A 202 -18.25 -9.59 -16.20
CA GLU A 202 -18.31 -8.18 -15.83
C GLU A 202 -17.01 -7.69 -15.19
N VAL A 203 -16.41 -8.49 -14.30
CA VAL A 203 -15.14 -8.16 -13.62
C VAL A 203 -13.96 -8.23 -14.61
N ILE A 204 -13.92 -9.28 -15.45
CA ILE A 204 -12.89 -9.45 -16.48
C ILE A 204 -12.81 -8.23 -17.39
N LYS A 205 -13.95 -7.68 -17.82
CA LYS A 205 -14.03 -6.49 -18.67
C LYS A 205 -13.25 -5.32 -18.08
N TYR A 206 -13.41 -5.02 -16.78
CA TYR A 206 -12.76 -3.90 -16.13
C TYR A 206 -11.30 -4.18 -15.77
N ILE A 207 -10.92 -5.44 -15.49
CA ILE A 207 -9.53 -5.85 -15.33
C ILE A 207 -8.77 -5.63 -16.65
N ILE A 208 -9.31 -6.10 -17.79
CA ILE A 208 -8.69 -5.91 -19.11
C ILE A 208 -8.60 -4.43 -19.48
N ALA A 209 -9.63 -3.65 -19.16
CA ALA A 209 -9.63 -2.20 -19.39
C ALA A 209 -8.62 -1.45 -18.49
N GLY A 210 -8.00 -2.13 -17.51
CA GLY A 210 -7.03 -1.52 -16.58
C GLY A 210 -7.66 -0.58 -15.55
N THR A 211 -9.00 -0.62 -15.38
CA THR A 211 -9.74 0.27 -14.47
C THR A 211 -10.13 -0.41 -13.15
N LEU A 212 -9.86 -1.69 -12.99
CA LEU A 212 -10.14 -2.45 -11.76
C LEU A 212 -8.90 -3.18 -11.27
N LEU A 213 -8.61 -3.01 -9.98
CA LEU A 213 -7.62 -3.77 -9.24
C LEU A 213 -8.30 -4.45 -8.05
N LEU A 214 -8.11 -5.74 -7.93
CA LEU A 214 -8.62 -6.55 -6.82
C LEU A 214 -7.47 -7.00 -5.94
N PHE A 215 -7.59 -6.85 -4.63
CA PHE A 215 -6.66 -7.35 -3.62
C PHE A 215 -7.30 -8.36 -2.68
N SER A 216 -6.49 -9.30 -2.16
CA SER A 216 -6.84 -10.19 -1.05
C SER A 216 -5.61 -10.47 -0.18
N ASP A 217 -5.77 -10.45 1.14
CA ASP A 217 -4.72 -10.86 2.11
C ASP A 217 -4.76 -12.35 2.46
N VAL A 218 -5.66 -13.10 1.83
CA VAL A 218 -5.83 -14.54 2.03
C VAL A 218 -5.70 -15.30 0.72
N LYS A 219 -5.47 -16.62 0.82
CA LYS A 219 -5.36 -17.49 -0.38
C LYS A 219 -6.53 -17.26 -1.33
N PRO A 220 -6.31 -17.15 -2.66
CA PRO A 220 -7.32 -16.70 -3.61
C PRO A 220 -8.56 -17.58 -3.77
N ASP A 221 -8.51 -18.83 -3.31
CA ASP A 221 -9.61 -19.79 -3.40
C ASP A 221 -10.51 -19.86 -2.15
N VAL A 222 -10.18 -19.12 -1.08
CA VAL A 222 -10.93 -19.20 0.18
C VAL A 222 -12.25 -18.44 0.14
N GLY A 223 -13.27 -18.99 0.78
CA GLY A 223 -14.59 -18.39 0.86
C GLY A 223 -14.69 -17.25 1.89
N PHE A 224 -15.85 -16.60 1.88
CA PHE A 224 -16.18 -15.52 2.80
C PHE A 224 -16.28 -15.98 4.26
N THR A 225 -15.74 -15.16 5.18
CA THR A 225 -16.10 -15.21 6.62
C THR A 225 -16.23 -13.78 7.15
N ALA A 226 -17.07 -13.61 8.19
CA ALA A 226 -17.23 -12.31 8.85
C ALA A 226 -15.91 -11.78 9.42
N ALA A 227 -15.10 -12.66 10.01
CA ALA A 227 -13.80 -12.31 10.57
C ALA A 227 -12.84 -11.77 9.49
N ARG A 228 -12.78 -12.40 8.30
CA ARG A 228 -11.98 -11.89 7.16
C ARG A 228 -12.47 -10.53 6.69
N ALA A 229 -13.80 -10.36 6.58
CA ALA A 229 -14.37 -9.08 6.17
C ALA A 229 -14.03 -7.95 7.16
N MET A 230 -14.07 -8.22 8.45
CA MET A 230 -13.67 -7.24 9.47
C MET A 230 -12.18 -6.92 9.41
N ASN A 231 -11.31 -7.95 9.33
CA ASN A 231 -9.86 -7.77 9.25
C ASN A 231 -9.45 -6.97 7.99
N ARG A 232 -10.13 -7.19 6.87
CA ARG A 232 -9.86 -6.54 5.59
C ARG A 232 -10.20 -5.05 5.58
N ASN A 233 -11.19 -4.61 6.36
CA ASN A 233 -11.64 -3.22 6.33
C ASN A 233 -10.52 -2.21 6.57
N LYS A 234 -9.57 -2.50 7.45
CA LYS A 234 -8.40 -1.63 7.69
C LYS A 234 -7.60 -1.32 6.42
N TYR A 235 -7.57 -2.24 5.44
CA TYR A 235 -6.85 -2.01 4.17
C TYR A 235 -7.56 -0.98 3.30
N ILE A 236 -8.89 -0.96 3.31
CA ILE A 236 -9.69 0.03 2.57
C ILE A 236 -9.37 1.44 3.09
N TYR A 237 -9.47 1.65 4.41
CA TYR A 237 -9.18 2.93 5.02
C TYR A 237 -7.71 3.33 4.85
N ALA A 238 -6.79 2.40 5.08
CA ALA A 238 -5.36 2.68 4.98
C ALA A 238 -4.90 3.03 3.56
N SER A 239 -5.56 2.51 2.51
CA SER A 239 -5.19 2.75 1.11
C SER A 239 -5.64 4.11 0.58
N ALA A 240 -6.57 4.78 1.25
CA ALA A 240 -7.19 6.01 0.75
C ALA A 240 -6.66 7.26 1.44
N TYR A 241 -6.79 8.41 0.78
CA TYR A 241 -6.45 9.72 1.34
C TYR A 241 -7.58 10.30 2.21
N GLY A 242 -8.79 9.80 2.07
CA GLY A 242 -9.93 10.06 2.92
C GLY A 242 -10.95 8.94 2.79
N ALA A 243 -11.72 8.66 3.83
CA ALA A 243 -12.75 7.64 3.84
C ALA A 243 -14.12 8.26 4.11
N PHE A 244 -15.11 7.90 3.32
CA PHE A 244 -16.50 8.36 3.46
C PHE A 244 -17.37 7.21 3.95
N VAL A 245 -18.00 7.39 5.11
CA VAL A 245 -18.97 6.45 5.68
C VAL A 245 -20.36 6.96 5.36
N ILE A 246 -21.11 6.17 4.57
CA ILE A 246 -22.42 6.58 4.08
C ILE A 246 -23.52 6.25 5.08
N GLU A 247 -23.60 5.00 5.50
CA GLU A 247 -24.59 4.52 6.45
C GLU A 247 -23.94 3.49 7.37
N SER A 248 -24.15 3.64 8.68
CA SER A 248 -23.62 2.72 9.70
C SER A 248 -24.66 2.48 10.79
N ASP A 249 -24.79 1.25 11.22
CA ASP A 249 -25.53 0.89 12.42
C ASP A 249 -24.70 1.18 13.66
N TYR A 250 -25.36 1.73 14.71
CA TYR A 250 -24.68 2.00 15.97
C TYR A 250 -24.16 0.70 16.63
N ASN A 251 -22.88 0.67 16.93
CA ASN A 251 -22.17 -0.41 17.62
C ASN A 251 -22.35 -1.81 17.00
N LYS A 252 -22.65 -1.88 15.68
CA LYS A 252 -22.86 -3.13 14.96
C LYS A 252 -22.20 -3.12 13.59
N GLY A 253 -21.74 -4.31 13.17
CA GLY A 253 -21.31 -4.57 11.80
C GLY A 253 -19.92 -4.05 11.43
N GLY A 254 -19.53 -4.39 10.21
CA GLY A 254 -18.20 -4.09 9.69
C GLY A 254 -17.95 -2.60 9.45
N THR A 255 -18.99 -1.85 9.05
CA THR A 255 -18.88 -0.41 8.79
C THR A 255 -18.57 0.35 10.08
N TRP A 256 -19.31 0.09 11.15
CA TRP A 256 -19.07 0.70 12.46
C TRP A 256 -17.66 0.40 12.98
N ASN A 257 -17.31 -0.89 13.06
CA ASN A 257 -16.04 -1.31 13.60
C ASN A 257 -14.85 -0.79 12.78
N GLY A 258 -14.96 -0.80 11.45
CA GLY A 258 -13.93 -0.28 10.57
C GLY A 258 -13.74 1.24 10.70
N ALA A 259 -14.84 2.00 10.81
CA ALA A 259 -14.80 3.44 11.02
C ALA A 259 -14.18 3.80 12.37
N ILE A 260 -14.59 3.14 13.45
CA ILE A 260 -14.00 3.32 14.79
C ILE A 260 -12.52 2.95 14.80
N GLU A 261 -12.14 1.86 14.15
CA GLU A 261 -10.72 1.46 14.04
C GLU A 261 -9.91 2.52 13.28
N SER A 262 -10.46 3.04 12.16
CA SER A 262 -9.81 4.10 11.38
C SER A 262 -9.63 5.39 12.18
N ILE A 263 -10.67 5.84 12.88
CA ILE A 263 -10.64 7.03 13.72
C ILE A 263 -9.60 6.87 14.85
N LYS A 264 -9.63 5.75 15.59
CA LYS A 264 -8.74 5.49 16.73
C LYS A 264 -7.27 5.35 16.35
N ASN A 265 -6.96 4.80 15.17
CA ASN A 265 -5.59 4.58 14.71
C ASN A 265 -5.13 5.66 13.69
N ASP A 266 -5.96 6.66 13.41
CA ASP A 266 -5.70 7.73 12.43
C ASP A 266 -5.24 7.19 11.06
N TYR A 267 -5.94 6.14 10.57
CA TYR A 267 -5.58 5.57 9.27
C TYR A 267 -5.78 6.56 8.14
N THR A 268 -6.87 7.34 8.19
CA THR A 268 -7.16 8.41 7.24
C THR A 268 -8.26 9.30 7.80
N LYS A 269 -8.44 10.51 7.24
CA LYS A 269 -9.61 11.34 7.54
C LYS A 269 -10.88 10.55 7.30
N THR A 270 -11.63 10.29 8.36
CA THR A 270 -12.87 9.52 8.29
C THR A 270 -14.05 10.48 8.33
N LEU A 271 -14.58 10.77 7.11
CA LEU A 271 -15.72 11.66 6.88
C LEU A 271 -17.01 10.85 6.97
N ILE A 272 -17.93 11.32 7.78
CA ILE A 272 -19.18 10.62 8.07
C ILE A 272 -20.34 11.44 7.49
N TRP A 273 -21.16 10.83 6.63
CA TRP A 273 -22.33 11.51 6.13
C TRP A 273 -23.23 11.97 7.29
N ASN A 274 -23.33 13.30 7.45
CA ASN A 274 -24.08 13.94 8.52
C ASN A 274 -25.58 13.95 8.18
N ASN A 275 -26.24 12.80 8.39
CA ASN A 275 -27.69 12.67 8.19
C ASN A 275 -28.31 12.17 9.49
N LYS A 276 -29.26 12.94 10.02
CA LYS A 276 -29.96 12.69 11.30
C LYS A 276 -30.72 11.36 11.33
N LYS A 277 -31.06 10.80 10.18
CA LYS A 277 -31.71 9.49 10.04
C LYS A 277 -30.87 8.34 10.53
N TYR A 278 -29.54 8.42 10.41
CA TYR A 278 -28.62 7.32 10.71
C TYR A 278 -27.93 7.53 12.06
N ASN A 279 -28.51 6.97 13.12
CA ASN A 279 -27.99 7.10 14.48
C ASN A 279 -26.52 6.60 14.59
N GLY A 280 -26.15 5.55 13.86
CA GLY A 280 -24.76 5.08 13.82
C GLY A 280 -23.79 6.16 13.31
N ASN A 281 -24.17 6.90 12.27
CA ASN A 281 -23.36 8.00 11.75
C ASN A 281 -23.18 9.11 12.78
N LEU A 282 -24.27 9.54 13.45
CA LEU A 282 -24.19 10.56 14.50
C LEU A 282 -23.24 10.14 15.63
N LYS A 283 -23.31 8.86 16.03
CA LYS A 283 -22.41 8.31 17.05
C LYS A 283 -20.97 8.18 16.57
N LEU A 284 -20.70 7.93 15.28
CA LEU A 284 -19.35 7.98 14.73
C LEU A 284 -18.77 9.39 14.77
N ILE A 285 -19.58 10.41 14.49
CA ILE A 285 -19.19 11.83 14.60
C ILE A 285 -18.83 12.16 16.05
N GLU A 286 -19.66 11.76 17.02
CA GLU A 286 -19.38 11.93 18.46
C GLU A 286 -18.06 11.23 18.87
N ASN A 287 -17.67 10.17 18.20
CA ASN A 287 -16.41 9.43 18.44
C ASN A 287 -15.20 9.97 17.66
N GLY A 288 -15.31 11.15 17.04
CA GLY A 288 -14.19 11.82 16.36
C GLY A 288 -14.22 11.70 14.83
N GLY A 289 -15.28 11.13 14.25
CA GLY A 289 -15.51 11.20 12.82
C GLY A 289 -15.80 12.64 12.37
N ILE A 290 -15.38 13.01 11.17
CA ILE A 290 -15.56 14.35 10.62
C ILE A 290 -16.94 14.41 9.95
N PRO A 291 -17.88 15.28 10.38
CA PRO A 291 -19.16 15.41 9.70
C PRO A 291 -18.97 15.88 8.27
N TYR A 292 -19.68 15.25 7.34
CA TYR A 292 -19.63 15.59 5.93
C TYR A 292 -21.03 15.72 5.34
N GLU A 293 -21.23 16.79 4.60
CA GLU A 293 -22.39 17.04 3.75
C GLU A 293 -21.92 17.31 2.32
N MET A 294 -22.77 17.02 1.34
CA MET A 294 -22.41 17.31 -0.04
C MET A 294 -22.35 18.82 -0.25
N THR A 295 -21.19 19.31 -0.61
CA THR A 295 -20.90 20.74 -0.86
C THR A 295 -20.26 20.93 -2.22
N GLU A 296 -20.09 22.17 -2.66
CA GLU A 296 -19.35 22.51 -3.87
C GLU A 296 -17.81 22.38 -3.65
N GLU A 297 -17.35 22.30 -2.42
CA GLU A 297 -15.93 22.15 -2.12
C GLU A 297 -15.36 20.86 -2.74
N SER A 298 -14.18 20.95 -3.35
CA SER A 298 -13.49 19.82 -3.96
C SER A 298 -13.18 18.75 -2.93
N ILE A 299 -13.51 17.48 -3.26
CA ILE A 299 -13.15 16.32 -2.43
C ILE A 299 -11.62 16.25 -2.26
N TYR A 300 -10.87 16.47 -3.35
CA TYR A 300 -9.42 16.53 -3.31
C TYR A 300 -8.91 17.52 -2.27
N SER A 301 -9.48 18.73 -2.25
CA SER A 301 -9.14 19.76 -1.25
C SER A 301 -9.43 19.28 0.17
N ILE A 302 -10.61 18.70 0.41
CA ILE A 302 -11.02 18.20 1.73
C ILE A 302 -10.05 17.15 2.26
N ILE A 303 -9.65 16.18 1.43
CA ILE A 303 -8.80 15.06 1.86
C ILE A 303 -7.33 15.47 2.00
N THR A 304 -6.85 16.51 1.30
CA THR A 304 -5.44 16.91 1.30
C THR A 304 -5.13 18.10 2.24
N LYS A 305 -6.14 18.86 2.71
CA LYS A 305 -5.98 20.09 3.53
C LYS A 305 -5.06 19.98 4.77
N LYS A 306 -4.78 18.78 5.29
CA LYS A 306 -3.88 18.57 6.45
C LYS A 306 -2.48 18.05 6.06
N GLU A 307 -2.26 17.73 4.80
CA GLU A 307 -1.00 17.13 4.34
C GLU A 307 0.02 18.14 3.80
N GLN A 308 -0.20 19.45 3.99
CA GLN A 308 0.82 20.45 3.67
C GLN A 308 2.12 20.28 4.49
N ASN A 309 2.13 19.37 5.49
CA ASN A 309 3.36 18.92 6.16
C ASN A 309 3.93 17.59 5.60
N PHE A 310 3.31 17.01 4.57
CA PHE A 310 3.87 15.89 3.80
C PHE A 310 4.57 16.41 2.55
N GLU A 311 5.43 17.40 2.72
CA GLU A 311 6.40 17.73 1.69
C GLU A 311 7.33 16.54 1.49
N GLN A 312 7.30 16.01 0.27
CA GLN A 312 8.30 15.09 -0.28
C GLN A 312 8.69 13.93 0.65
N LEU A 313 7.84 12.92 0.68
CA LEU A 313 8.23 11.61 1.17
C LEU A 313 9.16 10.99 0.14
N ASP A 314 10.42 11.00 0.49
CA ASP A 314 11.52 10.32 -0.18
C ASP A 314 11.16 8.85 -0.43
N LEU A 315 11.08 8.46 -1.70
CA LEU A 315 10.68 7.10 -2.12
C LEU A 315 11.70 6.02 -1.71
N PHE A 316 12.83 6.39 -1.10
CA PHE A 316 13.95 5.49 -0.85
C PHE A 316 14.46 5.43 0.60
N SER A 317 13.86 6.16 1.56
CA SER A 317 14.45 6.26 2.90
C SER A 317 14.06 5.18 3.91
N ASP A 318 13.20 4.21 3.60
CA ASP A 318 12.78 3.22 4.59
C ASP A 318 12.88 1.77 4.13
N CYS A 319 14.02 1.38 3.65
CA CYS A 319 14.42 -0.02 3.64
C CYS A 319 15.12 -0.41 4.94
N VAL A 320 14.64 0.00 6.11
CA VAL A 320 15.01 -0.64 7.39
C VAL A 320 14.03 -0.17 8.47
N TYR A 321 13.36 -1.09 9.12
CA TYR A 321 12.75 -0.86 10.42
C TYR A 321 13.83 -0.41 11.42
N ARG A 322 14.01 0.90 11.63
CA ARG A 322 14.78 1.40 12.77
C ARG A 322 13.83 1.66 13.92
N ASN A 323 14.02 0.90 14.98
CA ASN A 323 13.37 1.08 16.25
C ASN A 323 13.79 2.41 16.88
N ASP A 324 12.82 3.27 17.17
CA ASP A 324 12.98 4.31 18.19
C ASP A 324 12.80 3.70 19.58
N THR A 325 13.88 3.28 20.19
CA THR A 325 14.03 3.20 21.64
C THR A 325 15.49 3.43 22.00
N VAL A 326 15.92 4.67 21.89
CA VAL A 326 17.03 5.19 22.68
C VAL A 326 16.64 6.57 23.16
N LYS A 327 16.45 6.71 24.47
CA LYS A 327 16.38 8.00 25.16
C LYS A 327 17.70 8.72 24.92
N ILE A 328 17.68 9.78 24.16
CA ILE A 328 18.80 10.73 24.10
C ILE A 328 18.30 12.10 24.54
N ASN A 329 19.03 12.62 25.50
CA ASN A 329 18.85 13.91 26.11
C ASN A 329 18.89 15.05 25.09
N LYS A 330 18.10 16.09 25.40
CA LYS A 330 18.08 17.38 24.71
C LYS A 330 19.47 17.95 24.45
N ALA A 331 19.83 18.07 23.18
CA ALA A 331 20.84 19.02 22.72
C ALA A 331 20.56 19.43 21.28
N LYS A 332 20.12 20.66 21.14
CA LYS A 332 20.26 21.65 20.06
C LYS A 332 19.87 21.35 18.62
N ASP A 333 18.92 22.13 18.20
CA ASP A 333 18.42 22.67 16.91
C ASP A 333 19.46 22.95 15.80
N ASP A 334 20.17 21.99 15.24
CA ASP A 334 21.04 22.25 14.07
C ASP A 334 21.10 21.13 13.01
N GLU A 335 20.35 20.04 13.13
CA GLU A 335 20.46 18.89 12.18
C GLU A 335 19.35 18.79 11.11
N LYS A 336 18.42 19.73 11.00
CA LYS A 336 17.33 19.67 10.01
C LYS A 336 17.70 20.08 8.58
N LYS A 337 18.96 20.38 8.30
CA LYS A 337 19.43 20.82 6.96
C LYS A 337 20.15 19.75 6.12
N ASN A 338 20.42 18.56 6.65
CA ASN A 338 21.38 17.64 6.04
C ASN A 338 20.82 16.52 5.13
N CYS A 339 19.53 16.16 5.17
CA CYS A 339 19.03 15.05 4.37
C CYS A 339 18.77 15.35 2.88
N LYS A 340 18.62 16.61 2.48
CA LYS A 340 18.47 16.98 1.04
C LYS A 340 19.78 16.90 0.25
N ASN A 341 20.91 16.80 0.92
CA ASN A 341 22.23 16.75 0.27
C ASN A 341 22.74 15.35 -0.07
N ASP A 342 22.14 14.29 0.46
CA ASP A 342 22.79 12.98 0.38
C ASP A 342 22.72 12.33 -1.02
N ILE A 343 21.57 12.35 -1.70
CA ILE A 343 21.46 11.78 -3.06
C ILE A 343 22.23 12.63 -4.06
N TYR A 344 22.07 13.95 -4.00
CA TYR A 344 22.82 14.87 -4.84
C TYR A 344 24.33 14.68 -4.61
N ASN A 345 24.78 14.59 -3.37
CA ASN A 345 26.20 14.36 -3.04
C ASN A 345 26.70 13.00 -3.52
N MET A 346 25.88 11.95 -3.47
CA MET A 346 26.24 10.62 -3.97
C MET A 346 26.43 10.60 -5.48
N ILE A 347 25.57 11.28 -6.26
CA ILE A 347 25.63 11.27 -7.72
C ILE A 347 26.44 12.42 -8.28
N LYS A 348 26.75 13.44 -7.51
CA LYS A 348 27.45 14.66 -7.91
C LYS A 348 28.73 14.37 -8.70
N MET A 349 29.57 13.49 -8.20
CA MET A 349 30.84 13.17 -8.87
C MET A 349 30.61 12.42 -10.19
N PHE A 350 29.62 11.52 -10.23
CA PHE A 350 29.23 10.84 -11.47
C PHE A 350 28.67 11.81 -12.52
N LEU A 351 27.85 12.79 -12.09
CA LEU A 351 27.33 13.82 -12.98
C LEU A 351 28.45 14.68 -13.54
N VAL A 352 29.38 15.15 -12.70
CA VAL A 352 30.50 15.99 -13.13
C VAL A 352 31.41 15.23 -14.10
N GLU A 353 31.65 13.95 -13.87
CA GLU A 353 32.45 13.11 -14.75
C GLU A 353 31.73 12.85 -16.09
N TYR A 354 30.45 12.57 -16.07
CA TYR A 354 29.65 12.33 -17.27
C TYR A 354 29.50 13.59 -18.15
N ILE A 355 29.32 14.77 -17.53
CA ILE A 355 29.23 16.06 -18.23
C ILE A 355 30.48 16.35 -19.05
N GLY A 356 31.67 16.05 -18.53
CA GLY A 356 32.94 16.13 -19.25
C GLY A 356 33.14 17.44 -20.04
N SER A 357 33.40 17.31 -21.33
CA SER A 357 33.68 18.44 -22.25
C SER A 357 32.45 19.23 -22.70
N GLY A 358 31.26 18.72 -22.44
CA GLY A 358 29.98 19.41 -22.70
C GLY A 358 28.87 18.49 -23.10
N ARG A 359 27.69 18.62 -22.43
CA ARG A 359 26.45 17.88 -22.71
C ARG A 359 25.24 18.78 -22.47
N SER A 360 24.17 18.54 -23.25
CA SER A 360 22.88 19.21 -23.04
C SER A 360 22.13 18.65 -21.82
N LEU A 361 21.14 19.41 -21.33
CA LEU A 361 20.25 18.94 -20.27
C LEU A 361 19.59 17.61 -20.64
N GLU A 362 19.04 17.51 -21.85
CA GLU A 362 18.34 16.34 -22.36
C GLU A 362 19.25 15.09 -22.42
N GLU A 363 20.50 15.24 -22.89
CA GLU A 363 21.47 14.14 -22.91
C GLU A 363 21.80 13.63 -21.50
N ILE A 364 21.94 14.54 -20.54
CA ILE A 364 22.24 14.18 -19.14
C ILE A 364 21.02 13.53 -18.51
N SER A 365 19.83 14.09 -18.66
CA SER A 365 18.59 13.55 -18.13
C SER A 365 18.31 12.13 -18.63
N ASN A 366 18.43 11.91 -19.93
CA ASN A 366 18.20 10.61 -20.56
C ASN A 366 19.21 9.55 -20.09
N ASN A 367 20.49 9.92 -19.92
CA ASN A 367 21.51 8.96 -19.48
C ASN A 367 21.30 8.49 -18.03
N PHE A 368 20.72 9.32 -17.17
CA PHE A 368 20.47 9.01 -15.78
C PHE A 368 19.03 8.58 -15.50
N ASP A 369 18.17 8.54 -16.53
CA ASP A 369 16.72 8.26 -16.44
C ASP A 369 16.01 9.15 -15.40
N ILE A 370 16.31 10.45 -15.47
CA ILE A 370 15.82 11.47 -14.52
C ILE A 370 15.07 12.55 -15.27
N LEU A 371 13.97 13.03 -14.71
CA LEU A 371 13.18 14.12 -15.30
C LEU A 371 14.03 15.38 -15.48
N ASP A 372 13.89 16.05 -16.63
CA ASP A 372 14.61 17.29 -16.98
C ASP A 372 14.51 18.36 -15.91
N SER A 373 13.34 18.51 -15.28
CA SER A 373 13.10 19.46 -14.19
C SER A 373 13.95 19.19 -12.95
N GLN A 374 14.14 17.91 -12.61
CA GLN A 374 14.97 17.50 -11.47
C GLN A 374 16.45 17.61 -11.82
N MET A 375 16.85 17.18 -13.02
CA MET A 375 18.22 17.29 -13.49
C MET A 375 18.66 18.76 -13.58
N TYR A 376 17.79 19.65 -14.05
CA TYR A 376 18.06 21.09 -14.10
C TYR A 376 18.40 21.66 -12.71
N ILE A 377 17.66 21.29 -11.68
CA ILE A 377 17.94 21.73 -10.29
C ILE A 377 19.33 21.29 -9.84
N TRP A 378 19.73 20.06 -10.13
CA TRP A 378 21.05 19.53 -9.75
C TRP A 378 22.18 20.20 -10.52
N LEU A 379 21.98 20.47 -11.82
CA LEU A 379 22.96 21.18 -12.64
C LEU A 379 23.11 22.64 -12.21
N GLU A 380 22.02 23.32 -11.79
CA GLU A 380 22.13 24.63 -11.18
C GLU A 380 22.97 24.61 -9.88
N HIS A 381 22.79 23.57 -9.03
CA HIS A 381 23.61 23.38 -7.84
C HIS A 381 25.09 23.18 -8.21
N LEU A 382 25.40 22.33 -9.19
CA LEU A 382 26.76 22.11 -9.67
C LEU A 382 27.40 23.40 -10.23
N CYS A 383 26.62 24.24 -10.90
CA CYS A 383 27.08 25.55 -11.37
C CYS A 383 27.38 26.51 -10.20
N LYS A 384 26.50 26.57 -9.19
CA LYS A 384 26.70 27.38 -7.98
C LYS A 384 27.93 26.92 -7.17
N GLU A 385 28.19 25.61 -7.13
CA GLU A 385 29.34 25.02 -6.48
C GLU A 385 30.64 25.05 -7.31
N LYS A 386 30.59 25.61 -8.53
CA LYS A 386 31.71 25.75 -9.46
C LYS A 386 32.35 24.44 -9.94
N PHE A 387 31.57 23.37 -10.01
CA PHE A 387 32.01 22.11 -10.64
C PHE A 387 31.73 22.08 -12.15
N VAL A 388 30.70 22.79 -12.57
CA VAL A 388 30.19 22.83 -13.93
C VAL A 388 29.84 24.27 -14.30
N LYS A 389 29.98 24.62 -15.58
CA LYS A 389 29.49 25.89 -16.15
C LYS A 389 28.52 25.61 -17.29
N PHE A 390 27.50 26.46 -17.42
CA PHE A 390 26.60 26.45 -18.58
C PHE A 390 27.11 27.41 -19.62
N ASP A 391 27.33 26.94 -20.85
CA ASP A 391 27.84 27.71 -21.95
C ASP A 391 27.22 27.22 -23.27
N LYS A 392 26.60 28.16 -24.03
CA LYS A 392 26.01 27.89 -25.35
C LYS A 392 25.09 26.64 -25.42
N GLY A 393 24.20 26.47 -24.44
CA GLY A 393 23.22 25.37 -24.43
C GLY A 393 23.73 24.05 -23.86
N VAL A 394 24.97 23.97 -23.40
CA VAL A 394 25.56 22.77 -22.82
C VAL A 394 26.20 23.05 -21.46
N TYR A 395 26.19 22.04 -20.59
CA TYR A 395 26.94 22.07 -19.34
C TYR A 395 28.32 21.48 -19.57
N LYS A 396 29.34 22.09 -19.00
CA LYS A 396 30.74 21.70 -19.14
C LYS A 396 31.41 21.65 -17.78
N ARG A 397 32.23 20.64 -17.52
CA ARG A 397 33.06 20.58 -16.32
C ARG A 397 34.05 21.75 -16.31
N ILE A 398 34.24 22.37 -15.15
CA ILE A 398 35.23 23.45 -14.95
C ILE A 398 36.60 22.86 -14.67
#